data_0a58b5723c2c335615db6a530bf3e2e0
#
_entry.id   0a58b5723c2c335615db6a530bf3e2e0
#
_cell.length_a   1.000
_cell.length_b   1.000
_cell.length_c   1.000
_cell.angle_alpha   90.00
_cell.angle_beta   90.00
_cell.angle_gamma   90.00
#
_symmetry.space_group_name_H-M   'P 1'
#
loop_
_entity.id
_entity.type
_entity.pdbx_description
1 polymer ?
#
loop_
_entity_poly.entity_id
_entity_poly.type
_entity_poly.pdbx_seq_one_letter_code
_entity_poly.pdbx_strand_id
1 'polypeptide(L)'
;QKNLFKRFYEGDYRKFNTIGTGIGLSLTKDLVELHEGTISVESEVDHGTEFMVRIPIERSYYDEEQIDDEAISLMQNPVNYEDTQEDADVETQEVTIKANTILLVEDNGELLHLMTKLLSREYNVFTAQNGKEGIAVLEKEDVDLIVSDVMMPEMDGIEFCKYVKGHLEMSHIPMILLTAKNKEEDRAEAYEIGADAFISKPFNLTVLHARIRNLLKYKERMARDFKNQIVFEVKDLNYTSLDEDFIQRAIHCVNNHLEDPTFDQAQFADEMRTSKSTLYKKLKSLAGLNTSSFIRNVRLKAACRIMEEKGTNVRVSELAYAVGFNDPKYFSSCFKKEFDMLPSEYIERFIQNV
;
A
#
# COMPACT_ATOMS: atom_id res chain seq x y z
N GLN A 1 42.12 21.05 1.17
CA GLN A 1 41.18 21.27 0.03
C GLN A 1 41.71 20.68 -1.28
N LYS A 2 42.97 20.87 -1.72
CA LYS A 2 43.54 20.42 -2.99
C LYS A 2 43.43 18.91 -3.29
N ASN A 3 43.28 18.06 -2.30
CA ASN A 3 43.25 16.61 -2.41
C ASN A 3 41.86 16.01 -2.12
N LEU A 4 40.85 16.84 -1.83
CA LEU A 4 39.55 16.40 -1.34
C LEU A 4 38.80 15.49 -2.31
N PHE A 5 38.99 15.71 -3.62
CA PHE A 5 38.36 14.95 -4.70
C PHE A 5 39.26 13.79 -5.23
N LYS A 6 40.36 13.46 -4.56
CA LYS A 6 41.17 12.28 -4.94
C LYS A 6 40.56 11.01 -4.36
N ARG A 7 40.52 9.95 -5.17
CA ARG A 7 40.05 8.61 -4.73
C ARG A 7 40.92 8.13 -3.56
N PHE A 8 40.27 7.54 -2.56
CA PHE A 8 40.91 7.01 -1.35
C PHE A 8 41.65 8.08 -0.51
N TYR A 9 41.33 9.36 -0.70
CA TYR A 9 41.85 10.41 0.16
C TYR A 9 41.04 10.44 1.47
N GLU A 10 41.66 9.96 2.54
CA GLU A 10 41.17 10.11 3.89
C GLU A 10 41.99 11.22 4.55
N GLY A 11 41.32 12.28 4.97
CA GLY A 11 41.94 13.30 5.83
C GLY A 11 42.30 12.68 7.18
N ASP A 12 42.87 13.47 8.09
CA ASP A 12 43.35 13.00 9.40
C ASP A 12 42.15 12.74 10.36
N TYR A 13 41.25 11.77 9.97
CA TYR A 13 40.04 11.41 10.71
C TYR A 13 40.26 10.56 11.96
N ARG A 14 41.51 10.22 12.30
CA ARG A 14 41.83 9.41 13.48
C ARG A 14 41.31 9.98 14.81
N LYS A 15 40.89 11.24 14.82
CA LYS A 15 40.29 11.91 15.98
C LYS A 15 38.76 11.77 16.10
N PHE A 16 38.02 11.36 15.08
CA PHE A 16 36.56 11.47 15.07
C PHE A 16 35.79 10.16 14.82
N ASN A 17 36.44 9.01 14.84
CA ASN A 17 35.83 7.67 14.78
C ASN A 17 34.81 7.46 13.63
N THR A 18 34.93 8.21 12.52
CA THR A 18 34.10 8.05 11.33
C THR A 18 34.88 7.29 10.25
N ILE A 19 34.36 6.11 9.87
CA ILE A 19 34.93 5.26 8.81
C ILE A 19 34.33 5.70 7.49
N GLY A 20 35.05 6.50 6.71
CA GLY A 20 34.68 6.83 5.31
C GLY A 20 35.56 6.04 4.35
N THR A 21 35.04 5.62 3.21
CA THR A 21 35.79 4.90 2.16
C THR A 21 36.69 5.81 1.32
N GLY A 22 36.66 7.13 1.52
CA GLY A 22 37.41 8.11 0.73
C GLY A 22 37.03 8.17 -0.76
N ILE A 23 35.89 7.56 -1.15
CA ILE A 23 35.45 7.46 -2.55
C ILE A 23 34.30 8.43 -2.87
N GLY A 24 33.50 8.83 -1.88
CA GLY A 24 32.28 9.62 -2.10
C GLY A 24 32.49 10.90 -2.90
N LEU A 25 33.38 11.79 -2.44
CA LEU A 25 33.63 13.07 -3.12
C LEU A 25 34.32 12.92 -4.47
N SER A 26 35.17 11.90 -4.67
CA SER A 26 35.74 11.62 -5.99
C SER A 26 34.68 11.13 -6.98
N LEU A 27 33.76 10.27 -6.53
CA LEU A 27 32.63 9.80 -7.34
C LEU A 27 31.67 10.94 -7.67
N THR A 28 31.38 11.81 -6.71
CA THR A 28 30.57 13.03 -6.95
C THR A 28 31.20 13.90 -8.02
N LYS A 29 32.52 14.08 -7.99
CA LYS A 29 33.24 14.85 -9.00
C LYS A 29 33.16 14.17 -10.37
N ASP A 30 33.42 12.85 -10.44
CA ASP A 30 33.35 12.06 -11.68
C ASP A 30 31.92 12.16 -12.30
N LEU A 31 30.87 12.12 -11.49
CA LEU A 31 29.49 12.28 -11.94
C LEU A 31 29.17 13.69 -12.45
N VAL A 32 29.63 14.73 -11.75
CA VAL A 32 29.45 16.11 -12.19
C VAL A 32 30.18 16.37 -13.52
N GLU A 33 31.40 15.86 -13.65
CA GLU A 33 32.18 15.97 -14.91
C GLU A 33 31.55 15.17 -16.06
N LEU A 34 30.91 14.02 -15.76
CA LEU A 34 30.15 13.25 -16.76
C LEU A 34 28.96 14.05 -17.33
N HIS A 35 28.40 14.96 -16.53
CA HIS A 35 27.34 15.88 -16.95
C HIS A 35 27.89 17.22 -17.49
N GLU A 36 29.13 17.26 -17.96
CA GLU A 36 29.80 18.47 -18.47
C GLU A 36 29.79 19.61 -17.43
N GLY A 37 29.64 19.27 -16.15
CA GLY A 37 29.54 20.20 -15.05
C GLY A 37 30.87 20.48 -14.35
N THR A 38 30.84 21.35 -13.34
CA THR A 38 31.99 21.68 -12.50
C THR A 38 31.62 21.63 -11.03
N ILE A 39 32.55 21.15 -10.18
CA ILE A 39 32.43 21.15 -8.72
C ILE A 39 33.60 21.90 -8.10
N SER A 40 33.30 22.78 -7.16
CA SER A 40 34.31 23.48 -6.35
C SER A 40 33.96 23.44 -4.86
N VAL A 41 34.94 23.70 -4.01
CA VAL A 41 34.78 23.73 -2.56
C VAL A 41 35.51 24.92 -1.97
N GLU A 42 34.82 25.64 -1.11
CA GLU A 42 35.39 26.68 -0.25
C GLU A 42 35.17 26.29 1.20
N SER A 43 36.20 26.37 2.01
CA SER A 43 36.14 25.97 3.44
C SER A 43 37.08 26.81 4.27
N GLU A 44 36.57 27.31 5.36
CA GLU A 44 37.33 28.06 6.38
C GLU A 44 37.12 27.42 7.74
N VAL A 45 38.20 27.31 8.52
CA VAL A 45 38.15 26.68 9.86
C VAL A 45 37.21 27.47 10.76
N ASP A 46 36.32 26.77 11.44
CA ASP A 46 35.24 27.29 12.31
C ASP A 46 34.15 28.11 11.61
N HIS A 47 34.21 28.29 10.28
CA HIS A 47 33.19 28.97 9.47
C HIS A 47 32.40 28.04 8.57
N GLY A 48 32.83 26.76 8.45
CA GLY A 48 32.11 25.73 7.66
C GLY A 48 32.70 25.46 6.29
N THR A 49 31.96 24.71 5.49
CA THR A 49 32.37 24.27 4.15
C THR A 49 31.23 24.47 3.16
N GLU A 50 31.48 25.11 2.04
CA GLU A 50 30.55 25.29 0.93
C GLU A 50 31.01 24.47 -0.28
N PHE A 51 30.14 23.64 -0.82
CA PHE A 51 30.33 22.94 -2.09
C PHE A 51 29.46 23.58 -3.14
N MET A 52 30.07 23.98 -4.26
CA MET A 52 29.38 24.59 -5.39
C MET A 52 29.43 23.61 -6.59
N VAL A 53 28.26 23.16 -7.04
CA VAL A 53 28.11 22.30 -8.21
C VAL A 53 27.37 23.08 -9.29
N ARG A 54 27.93 23.10 -10.50
CA ARG A 54 27.30 23.72 -11.68
C ARG A 54 27.18 22.67 -12.76
N ILE A 55 25.96 22.45 -13.23
CA ILE A 55 25.63 21.51 -14.31
C ILE A 55 24.95 22.30 -15.42
N PRO A 56 25.40 22.22 -16.69
CA PRO A 56 24.71 22.84 -17.79
C PRO A 56 23.35 22.18 -17.99
N ILE A 57 22.33 23.00 -18.30
CA ILE A 57 20.95 22.50 -18.52
C ILE A 57 20.50 22.69 -19.98
N GLU A 58 21.31 23.29 -20.81
CA GLU A 58 20.99 23.51 -22.22
C GLU A 58 21.30 22.26 -23.05
N ARG A 59 20.40 21.89 -23.95
CA ARG A 59 20.51 20.72 -24.84
C ARG A 59 21.81 20.71 -25.68
N SER A 60 22.36 21.86 -25.96
CA SER A 60 23.59 22.03 -26.76
C SER A 60 24.86 21.45 -26.09
N TYR A 61 24.83 21.17 -24.82
CA TYR A 61 25.96 20.59 -24.08
C TYR A 61 25.96 19.03 -24.05
N TYR A 62 24.91 18.40 -24.59
CA TYR A 62 24.75 16.94 -24.57
C TYR A 62 24.62 16.40 -25.98
N ASP A 63 25.19 15.20 -26.23
CA ASP A 63 25.05 14.50 -27.48
C ASP A 63 23.61 13.92 -27.61
N GLU A 64 23.13 13.71 -28.85
CA GLU A 64 21.80 13.18 -29.14
C GLU A 64 21.54 11.83 -28.47
N GLU A 65 22.58 10.99 -28.26
CA GLU A 65 22.48 9.72 -27.57
C GLU A 65 22.30 9.86 -26.04
N GLN A 66 22.61 11.02 -25.47
CA GLN A 66 22.45 11.34 -24.05
C GLN A 66 21.09 11.97 -23.72
N ILE A 67 20.28 12.24 -24.75
CA ILE A 67 18.98 12.91 -24.60
C ILE A 67 17.86 11.89 -24.78
N ASP A 68 17.08 11.66 -23.75
CA ASP A 68 15.87 10.83 -23.80
C ASP A 68 14.64 11.71 -24.09
N ASP A 69 14.27 11.81 -25.36
CA ASP A 69 13.13 12.59 -25.83
C ASP A 69 11.78 12.03 -25.32
N GLU A 70 11.68 10.73 -24.98
CA GLU A 70 10.48 10.16 -24.35
C GLU A 70 10.33 10.65 -22.90
N ALA A 71 11.43 10.73 -22.16
CA ALA A 71 11.42 11.31 -20.81
C ALA A 71 11.07 12.80 -20.82
N ILE A 72 11.54 13.55 -21.84
CA ILE A 72 11.22 14.99 -22.03
C ILE A 72 9.74 15.18 -22.36
N SER A 73 9.13 14.32 -23.16
CA SER A 73 7.71 14.42 -23.53
C SER A 73 6.78 14.16 -22.32
N LEU A 74 7.23 13.34 -21.35
CA LEU A 74 6.54 13.11 -20.08
C LEU A 74 6.69 14.30 -19.10
N MET A 75 7.71 15.14 -19.28
CA MET A 75 7.95 16.34 -18.47
C MET A 75 7.36 17.63 -19.10
N GLN A 76 6.91 17.62 -20.36
CA GLN A 76 6.39 18.79 -21.08
C GLN A 76 4.93 19.14 -20.79
N ASN A 77 4.36 18.69 -19.66
CA ASN A 77 3.28 19.46 -19.06
C ASN A 77 3.90 20.42 -18.05
N PRO A 78 4.12 21.69 -18.42
CA PRO A 78 4.70 22.65 -17.51
C PRO A 78 3.67 22.97 -16.42
N VAL A 79 3.89 22.45 -15.24
CA VAL A 79 3.33 23.10 -14.05
C VAL A 79 4.14 24.37 -13.87
N ASN A 80 3.57 25.50 -14.28
CA ASN A 80 4.12 26.82 -14.05
C ASN A 80 4.41 27.00 -12.56
N TYR A 81 5.70 27.08 -12.22
CA TYR A 81 6.14 27.65 -10.97
C TYR A 81 6.20 29.16 -11.15
N GLU A 82 5.10 29.85 -10.93
CA GLU A 82 5.13 31.27 -10.62
C GLU A 82 5.14 31.41 -9.11
N ASP A 83 6.27 31.95 -8.62
CA ASP A 83 6.35 32.59 -7.31
C ASP A 83 5.27 33.66 -7.24
N THR A 84 4.23 33.46 -6.48
CA THR A 84 3.33 34.52 -6.04
C THR A 84 3.37 34.59 -4.53
N GLN A 85 4.01 35.68 -4.07
CA GLN A 85 3.78 36.27 -2.77
C GLN A 85 2.29 36.52 -2.54
N GLU A 86 1.90 36.29 -1.31
CA GLU A 86 0.75 36.76 -0.57
C GLU A 86 -0.23 37.69 -1.28
N ASP A 87 -1.45 37.21 -1.51
CA ASP A 87 -2.66 37.98 -1.19
C ASP A 87 -3.84 37.02 -0.98
N ALA A 88 -4.55 37.30 0.11
CA ALA A 88 -5.67 36.52 0.60
C ALA A 88 -6.90 36.73 -0.31
N ASP A 89 -7.30 35.65 -1.01
CA ASP A 89 -8.68 35.53 -1.46
C ASP A 89 -9.15 34.08 -1.27
N VAL A 90 -10.24 33.96 -0.52
CA VAL A 90 -10.90 32.71 -0.17
C VAL A 90 -11.58 32.16 -1.42
N GLU A 91 -10.84 31.41 -2.24
CA GLU A 91 -11.45 30.49 -3.18
C GLU A 91 -11.79 29.17 -2.45
N THR A 92 -13.06 28.85 -2.44
CA THR A 92 -13.60 27.55 -2.05
C THR A 92 -12.94 26.46 -2.89
N GLN A 93 -11.83 25.91 -2.39
CA GLN A 93 -11.28 24.65 -2.90
C GLN A 93 -12.33 23.58 -2.60
N GLU A 94 -12.91 23.01 -3.66
CA GLU A 94 -13.58 21.73 -3.55
C GLU A 94 -12.61 20.78 -2.86
N VAL A 95 -12.92 20.37 -1.65
CA VAL A 95 -12.18 19.35 -0.91
C VAL A 95 -12.40 18.05 -1.64
N THR A 96 -11.57 17.76 -2.62
CA THR A 96 -11.47 16.42 -3.20
C THR A 96 -11.03 15.50 -2.08
N ILE A 97 -11.98 14.75 -1.53
CA ILE A 97 -11.70 13.72 -0.52
C ILE A 97 -10.77 12.71 -1.18
N LYS A 98 -9.50 12.72 -0.78
CA LYS A 98 -8.51 11.77 -1.27
C LYS A 98 -8.90 10.39 -0.80
N ALA A 99 -9.01 9.44 -1.73
CA ALA A 99 -9.59 8.13 -1.46
C ALA A 99 -8.74 7.23 -0.57
N ASN A 100 -7.39 7.39 -0.58
CA ASN A 100 -6.46 6.50 0.11
C ASN A 100 -5.51 7.26 1.04
N THR A 101 -5.15 6.60 2.14
CA THR A 101 -4.27 7.13 3.20
C THR A 101 -2.95 6.33 3.22
N ILE A 102 -1.82 7.03 3.18
CA ILE A 102 -0.48 6.44 3.21
C ILE A 102 0.24 6.86 4.50
N LEU A 103 0.91 5.91 5.13
CA LEU A 103 1.88 6.18 6.19
C LEU A 103 3.29 6.15 5.61
N LEU A 104 4.02 7.26 5.72
CA LEU A 104 5.44 7.37 5.40
C LEU A 104 6.27 7.29 6.69
N VAL A 105 7.25 6.39 6.72
CA VAL A 105 8.16 6.22 7.85
C VAL A 105 9.59 6.36 7.35
N GLU A 106 10.27 7.45 7.73
CA GLU A 106 11.60 7.82 7.26
C GLU A 106 12.26 8.71 8.31
N ASP A 107 13.48 8.41 8.74
CA ASP A 107 14.21 9.18 9.76
C ASP A 107 14.86 10.45 9.21
N ASN A 108 15.14 10.48 7.89
CA ASN A 108 15.63 11.68 7.24
C ASN A 108 14.49 12.69 7.01
N GLY A 109 14.46 13.75 7.83
CA GLY A 109 13.39 14.75 7.78
C GLY A 109 13.27 15.49 6.45
N GLU A 110 14.36 15.71 5.71
CA GLU A 110 14.31 16.35 4.39
C GLU A 110 13.65 15.44 3.34
N LEU A 111 14.05 14.16 3.33
CA LEU A 111 13.45 13.17 2.43
C LEU A 111 11.98 12.93 2.78
N LEU A 112 11.66 12.81 4.07
CA LEU A 112 10.28 12.68 4.57
C LEU A 112 9.42 13.86 4.11
N HIS A 113 9.92 15.10 4.26
CA HIS A 113 9.22 16.30 3.82
C HIS A 113 9.00 16.33 2.30
N LEU A 114 10.02 15.99 1.51
CA LEU A 114 9.93 15.93 0.06
C LEU A 114 8.89 14.89 -0.40
N MET A 115 8.97 13.66 0.13
CA MET A 115 8.02 12.58 -0.20
C MET A 115 6.60 12.95 0.21
N THR A 116 6.43 13.52 1.40
CA THR A 116 5.12 14.00 1.88
C THR A 116 4.53 15.04 0.93
N LYS A 117 5.30 16.06 0.54
CA LYS A 117 4.85 17.11 -0.39
C LYS A 117 4.39 16.54 -1.73
N LEU A 118 5.09 15.54 -2.25
CA LEU A 118 4.78 14.92 -3.54
C LEU A 118 3.55 14.00 -3.45
N LEU A 119 3.51 13.10 -2.46
CA LEU A 119 2.42 12.14 -2.31
C LEU A 119 1.12 12.80 -1.81
N SER A 120 1.21 13.90 -1.07
CA SER A 120 0.04 14.64 -0.61
C SER A 120 -0.81 15.26 -1.72
N ARG A 121 -0.34 15.26 -2.97
CA ARG A 121 -1.16 15.67 -4.13
C ARG A 121 -2.29 14.68 -4.42
N GLU A 122 -2.05 13.37 -4.20
CA GLU A 122 -2.98 12.29 -4.56
C GLU A 122 -3.53 11.53 -3.35
N TYR A 123 -2.81 11.52 -2.22
CA TYR A 123 -3.10 10.71 -1.04
C TYR A 123 -3.21 11.56 0.22
N ASN A 124 -3.95 11.07 1.22
CA ASN A 124 -3.77 11.54 2.60
C ASN A 124 -2.47 10.94 3.13
N VAL A 125 -1.60 11.74 3.75
CA VAL A 125 -0.28 11.27 4.18
C VAL A 125 -0.09 11.54 5.66
N PHE A 126 0.13 10.46 6.42
CA PHE A 126 0.68 10.51 7.77
C PHE A 126 2.17 10.25 7.72
N THR A 127 2.91 10.78 8.69
CA THR A 127 4.37 10.66 8.76
C THR A 127 4.81 10.16 10.12
N ALA A 128 5.92 9.40 10.15
CA ALA A 128 6.61 8.96 11.34
C ALA A 128 8.12 8.93 11.09
N GLN A 129 8.94 9.06 12.11
CA GLN A 129 10.40 9.08 11.99
C GLN A 129 11.06 7.72 12.28
N ASN A 130 10.33 6.78 12.85
CA ASN A 130 10.77 5.42 13.16
C ASN A 130 9.57 4.47 13.26
N GLY A 131 9.85 3.16 13.37
CA GLY A 131 8.81 2.15 13.43
C GLY A 131 7.88 2.27 14.64
N LYS A 132 8.37 2.76 15.80
CA LYS A 132 7.51 2.93 17.00
C LYS A 132 6.49 4.04 16.82
N GLU A 133 6.90 5.16 16.24
CA GLU A 133 5.96 6.23 15.88
C GLU A 133 4.97 5.75 14.81
N GLY A 134 5.46 4.95 13.83
CA GLY A 134 4.60 4.31 12.84
C GLY A 134 3.49 3.46 13.45
N ILE A 135 3.81 2.63 14.47
CA ILE A 135 2.81 1.86 15.22
C ILE A 135 1.80 2.79 15.90
N ALA A 136 2.26 3.84 16.56
CA ALA A 136 1.36 4.79 17.24
C ALA A 136 0.39 5.51 16.28
N VAL A 137 0.78 5.70 15.02
CA VAL A 137 -0.13 6.21 13.97
C VAL A 137 -1.14 5.13 13.58
N LEU A 138 -0.71 3.88 13.34
CA LEU A 138 -1.59 2.78 12.93
C LEU A 138 -2.64 2.41 13.97
N GLU A 139 -2.36 2.66 15.25
CA GLU A 139 -3.35 2.46 16.35
C GLU A 139 -4.48 3.48 16.32
N LYS A 140 -4.27 4.67 15.74
CA LYS A 140 -5.21 5.79 15.76
C LYS A 140 -5.90 6.02 14.42
N GLU A 141 -5.18 5.79 13.34
CA GLU A 141 -5.57 6.19 12.00
C GLU A 141 -5.77 4.98 11.08
N ASP A 142 -6.71 5.11 10.15
CA ASP A 142 -6.94 4.09 9.13
C ASP A 142 -5.96 4.33 7.96
N VAL A 143 -5.01 3.42 7.78
CA VAL A 143 -3.96 3.48 6.76
C VAL A 143 -4.19 2.39 5.70
N ASP A 144 -4.09 2.77 4.43
CA ASP A 144 -4.28 1.86 3.31
C ASP A 144 -2.99 1.23 2.80
N LEU A 145 -1.84 1.92 2.98
CA LEU A 145 -0.52 1.47 2.56
C LEU A 145 0.57 2.12 3.39
N ILE A 146 1.64 1.38 3.68
CA ILE A 146 2.82 1.85 4.39
C ILE A 146 4.00 1.93 3.43
N VAL A 147 4.76 3.02 3.49
CA VAL A 147 6.09 3.15 2.88
C VAL A 147 7.07 3.43 4.00
N SER A 148 8.04 2.55 4.22
CA SER A 148 9.00 2.67 5.32
C SER A 148 10.43 2.52 4.85
N ASP A 149 11.33 3.36 5.34
CA ASP A 149 12.76 3.05 5.27
C ASP A 149 13.08 1.80 6.08
N VAL A 150 14.11 1.09 5.66
CA VAL A 150 14.66 -0.06 6.40
C VAL A 150 15.56 0.43 7.54
N MET A 151 16.41 1.42 7.30
CA MET A 151 17.45 1.85 8.24
C MET A 151 16.98 3.05 9.06
N MET A 152 16.39 2.80 10.22
CA MET A 152 15.87 3.84 11.10
C MET A 152 16.29 3.57 12.56
N PRO A 153 16.40 4.62 13.40
CA PRO A 153 16.68 4.48 14.83
C PRO A 153 15.49 3.86 15.58
N GLU A 154 15.72 3.37 16.78
CA GLU A 154 14.76 2.81 17.74
C GLU A 154 14.05 1.52 17.30
N MET A 155 13.41 1.51 16.15
CA MET A 155 12.76 0.37 15.51
C MET A 155 12.96 0.50 14.00
N ASP A 156 13.72 -0.41 13.44
CA ASP A 156 14.00 -0.44 12.01
C ASP A 156 12.78 -0.89 11.17
N GLY A 157 12.84 -0.70 9.84
CA GLY A 157 11.74 -1.02 8.95
C GLY A 157 11.45 -2.53 8.86
N ILE A 158 12.43 -3.39 9.13
CA ILE A 158 12.27 -4.85 9.16
C ILE A 158 11.50 -5.26 10.42
N GLU A 159 11.90 -4.74 11.58
CA GLU A 159 11.20 -4.97 12.85
C GLU A 159 9.76 -4.43 12.79
N PHE A 160 9.60 -3.23 12.20
CA PHE A 160 8.28 -2.63 11.98
C PHE A 160 7.41 -3.49 11.05
N CYS A 161 7.98 -4.01 9.95
CA CYS A 161 7.26 -4.92 9.04
C CYS A 161 6.83 -6.21 9.76
N LYS A 162 7.73 -6.84 10.51
CA LYS A 162 7.42 -8.03 11.33
C LYS A 162 6.27 -7.76 12.29
N TYR A 163 6.31 -6.60 12.95
CA TYR A 163 5.24 -6.19 13.86
C TYR A 163 3.90 -6.06 13.14
N VAL A 164 3.85 -5.26 12.06
CA VAL A 164 2.62 -5.02 11.28
C VAL A 164 2.05 -6.32 10.72
N LYS A 165 2.88 -7.13 10.08
CA LYS A 165 2.44 -8.41 9.46
C LYS A 165 2.10 -9.50 10.47
N GLY A 166 2.66 -9.42 11.68
CA GLY A 166 2.35 -10.34 12.78
C GLY A 166 1.08 -9.98 13.57
N HIS A 167 0.52 -8.79 13.42
CA HIS A 167 -0.65 -8.34 14.17
C HIS A 167 -1.91 -8.41 13.32
N LEU A 168 -2.92 -9.14 13.82
CA LEU A 168 -4.18 -9.36 13.12
C LEU A 168 -4.84 -8.06 12.63
N GLU A 169 -4.76 -6.99 13.40
CA GLU A 169 -5.40 -5.71 13.09
C GLU A 169 -4.74 -4.96 11.93
N MET A 170 -3.47 -5.26 11.63
CA MET A 170 -2.63 -4.49 10.69
C MET A 170 -2.08 -5.34 9.54
N SER A 171 -2.08 -6.68 9.63
CA SER A 171 -1.43 -7.58 8.65
C SER A 171 -1.90 -7.38 7.20
N HIS A 172 -3.13 -6.92 7.01
CA HIS A 172 -3.73 -6.66 5.71
C HIS A 172 -3.24 -5.36 5.03
N ILE A 173 -2.45 -4.53 5.74
CA ILE A 173 -1.94 -3.27 5.19
C ILE A 173 -0.70 -3.58 4.33
N PRO A 174 -0.72 -3.29 3.02
CA PRO A 174 0.45 -3.49 2.18
C PRO A 174 1.58 -2.57 2.59
N MET A 175 2.82 -3.09 2.52
CA MET A 175 4.02 -2.39 2.95
C MET A 175 5.11 -2.41 1.89
N ILE A 176 5.62 -1.23 1.56
CA ILE A 176 6.80 -1.02 0.70
C ILE A 176 7.97 -0.67 1.60
N LEU A 177 9.08 -1.42 1.48
CA LEU A 177 10.33 -1.12 2.16
C LEU A 177 11.31 -0.43 1.22
N LEU A 178 11.86 0.69 1.68
CA LEU A 178 12.93 1.44 1.00
C LEU A 178 14.26 0.97 1.57
N THR A 179 15.18 0.49 0.75
CA THR A 179 16.44 -0.11 1.22
C THR A 179 17.66 0.44 0.49
N ALA A 180 18.75 0.69 1.21
CA ALA A 180 20.06 1.00 0.62
C ALA A 180 20.82 -0.26 0.18
N LYS A 181 20.33 -1.45 0.55
CA LYS A 181 21.01 -2.73 0.29
C LYS A 181 20.57 -3.34 -1.03
N ASN A 182 21.55 -3.61 -1.90
CA ASN A 182 21.35 -4.23 -3.23
C ASN A 182 21.63 -5.74 -3.26
N LYS A 183 21.92 -6.37 -2.11
CA LYS A 183 22.23 -7.81 -2.06
C LYS A 183 20.94 -8.62 -2.15
N GLU A 184 20.95 -9.67 -2.98
CA GLU A 184 19.83 -10.61 -3.18
C GLU A 184 19.44 -11.32 -1.87
N GLU A 185 20.42 -11.58 -1.00
CA GLU A 185 20.22 -12.23 0.31
C GLU A 185 19.33 -11.37 1.24
N ASP A 186 19.56 -10.06 1.30
CA ASP A 186 18.77 -9.13 2.11
C ASP A 186 17.32 -8.99 1.58
N ARG A 187 17.13 -9.18 0.26
CA ARG A 187 15.80 -9.20 -0.37
C ARG A 187 15.02 -10.47 -0.04
N ALA A 188 15.69 -11.63 -0.03
CA ALA A 188 15.06 -12.91 0.30
C ALA A 188 14.53 -12.90 1.74
N GLU A 189 15.35 -12.47 2.71
CA GLU A 189 14.95 -12.33 4.12
C GLU A 189 13.73 -11.41 4.27
N ALA A 190 13.72 -10.32 3.55
CA ALA A 190 12.66 -9.32 3.64
C ALA A 190 11.36 -9.77 2.94
N TYR A 191 11.41 -10.63 1.90
CA TYR A 191 10.21 -11.29 1.35
C TYR A 191 9.65 -12.34 2.30
N GLU A 192 10.51 -13.09 3.01
CA GLU A 192 10.07 -14.04 4.05
C GLU A 192 9.32 -13.37 5.21
N ILE A 193 9.63 -12.10 5.46
CA ILE A 193 8.97 -11.27 6.49
C ILE A 193 7.58 -10.80 6.07
N GLY A 194 7.24 -10.92 4.77
CA GLY A 194 5.92 -10.56 4.23
C GLY A 194 5.77 -9.13 3.74
N ALA A 195 6.85 -8.41 3.47
CA ALA A 195 6.76 -7.12 2.78
C ALA A 195 6.25 -7.31 1.34
N ASP A 196 5.36 -6.42 0.89
CA ASP A 196 4.67 -6.55 -0.39
C ASP A 196 5.52 -6.00 -1.56
N ALA A 197 6.48 -5.13 -1.26
CA ALA A 197 7.43 -4.62 -2.25
C ALA A 197 8.70 -4.07 -1.61
N PHE A 198 9.77 -4.06 -2.41
CA PHE A 198 11.06 -3.43 -2.09
C PHE A 198 11.45 -2.46 -3.17
N ILE A 199 12.01 -1.31 -2.76
CA ILE A 199 12.57 -0.31 -3.66
C ILE A 199 13.95 0.07 -3.13
N SER A 200 14.99 -0.09 -3.95
CA SER A 200 16.35 0.27 -3.57
C SER A 200 16.58 1.79 -3.67
N LYS A 201 17.24 2.35 -2.67
CA LYS A 201 17.75 3.73 -2.69
C LYS A 201 19.09 3.77 -3.47
N PRO A 202 19.33 4.76 -4.34
CA PRO A 202 18.43 5.84 -4.72
C PRO A 202 17.31 5.37 -5.66
N PHE A 203 16.10 5.88 -5.47
CA PHE A 203 14.94 5.48 -6.26
C PHE A 203 14.32 6.67 -7.03
N ASN A 204 13.68 6.34 -8.14
CA ASN A 204 12.87 7.29 -8.88
C ASN A 204 11.47 7.38 -8.25
N LEU A 205 11.02 8.58 -7.96
CA LEU A 205 9.69 8.83 -7.39
C LEU A 205 8.55 8.30 -8.26
N THR A 206 8.71 8.33 -9.59
CA THR A 206 7.73 7.74 -10.52
C THR A 206 7.57 6.24 -10.30
N VAL A 207 8.67 5.52 -10.00
CA VAL A 207 8.66 4.09 -9.67
C VAL A 207 7.94 3.85 -8.35
N LEU A 208 8.19 4.68 -7.33
CA LEU A 208 7.49 4.59 -6.04
C LEU A 208 5.99 4.84 -6.23
N HIS A 209 5.59 5.88 -6.94
CA HIS A 209 4.18 6.16 -7.27
C HIS A 209 3.50 5.00 -8.01
N ALA A 210 4.16 4.45 -9.03
CA ALA A 210 3.63 3.30 -9.77
C ALA A 210 3.44 2.09 -8.85
N ARG A 211 4.37 1.83 -7.92
CA ARG A 211 4.29 0.71 -6.99
C ARG A 211 3.16 0.89 -5.97
N ILE A 212 3.02 2.09 -5.38
CA ILE A 212 1.91 2.45 -4.49
C ILE A 212 0.58 2.21 -5.19
N ARG A 213 0.39 2.80 -6.38
CA ARG A 213 -0.84 2.66 -7.16
C ARG A 213 -1.17 1.22 -7.52
N ASN A 214 -0.16 0.42 -7.87
CA ASN A 214 -0.35 -0.99 -8.22
C ASN A 214 -0.80 -1.82 -7.01
N LEU A 215 -0.21 -1.61 -5.83
CA LEU A 215 -0.60 -2.31 -4.61
C LEU A 215 -2.02 -1.94 -4.16
N LEU A 216 -2.38 -0.65 -4.21
CA LEU A 216 -3.73 -0.20 -3.88
C LEU A 216 -4.77 -0.78 -4.86
N LYS A 217 -4.50 -0.75 -6.18
CA LYS A 217 -5.37 -1.37 -7.19
C LYS A 217 -5.48 -2.89 -7.03
N TYR A 218 -4.40 -3.55 -6.66
CA TYR A 218 -4.40 -4.99 -6.40
C TYR A 218 -5.32 -5.33 -5.23
N LYS A 219 -5.23 -4.58 -4.11
CA LYS A 219 -6.12 -4.71 -2.95
C LYS A 219 -7.59 -4.53 -3.32
N GLU A 220 -7.91 -3.49 -4.12
CA GLU A 220 -9.27 -3.27 -4.62
C GLU A 220 -9.77 -4.39 -5.52
N ARG A 221 -8.90 -4.93 -6.37
CA ARG A 221 -9.23 -6.06 -7.25
C ARG A 221 -9.54 -7.31 -6.43
N MET A 222 -8.69 -7.66 -5.45
CA MET A 222 -8.92 -8.80 -4.57
C MET A 222 -10.25 -8.72 -3.83
N ALA A 223 -10.57 -7.54 -3.28
CA ALA A 223 -11.86 -7.30 -2.63
C ALA A 223 -13.04 -7.47 -3.59
N ARG A 224 -12.89 -7.07 -4.85
CA ARG A 224 -13.90 -7.24 -5.90
C ARG A 224 -14.07 -8.71 -6.32
N ASP A 225 -12.95 -9.42 -6.47
CA ASP A 225 -12.94 -10.84 -6.84
C ASP A 225 -13.58 -11.68 -5.72
N PHE A 226 -13.27 -11.38 -4.44
CA PHE A 226 -13.97 -12.01 -3.31
C PHE A 226 -15.50 -11.85 -3.41
N LYS A 227 -15.96 -10.65 -3.73
CA LYS A 227 -17.40 -10.37 -3.84
C LYS A 227 -18.05 -11.15 -4.97
N ASN A 228 -17.41 -11.23 -6.14
CA ASN A 228 -18.05 -11.71 -7.39
C ASN A 228 -17.94 -13.23 -7.59
N GLN A 229 -16.98 -13.92 -6.99
CA GLN A 229 -16.84 -15.37 -7.16
C GLN A 229 -17.85 -16.14 -6.29
N ILE A 230 -18.64 -17.03 -6.94
CA ILE A 230 -19.65 -17.86 -6.26
C ILE A 230 -18.98 -19.04 -5.55
N VAL A 231 -18.07 -19.72 -6.24
CA VAL A 231 -17.21 -20.78 -5.66
C VAL A 231 -15.85 -20.17 -5.38
N PHE A 232 -15.46 -20.21 -4.12
CA PHE A 232 -14.29 -19.50 -3.64
C PHE A 232 -13.37 -20.45 -2.88
N GLU A 233 -12.21 -20.75 -3.43
CA GLU A 233 -11.10 -21.25 -2.67
C GLU A 233 -10.24 -20.08 -2.22
N VAL A 234 -10.13 -19.86 -0.92
CA VAL A 234 -9.36 -18.73 -0.32
C VAL A 234 -7.91 -18.75 -0.77
N LYS A 235 -7.40 -19.92 -1.16
CA LYS A 235 -6.04 -20.13 -1.70
C LYS A 235 -5.77 -19.44 -3.04
N ASP A 236 -6.81 -19.08 -3.79
CA ASP A 236 -6.67 -18.39 -5.08
C ASP A 236 -6.36 -16.89 -4.91
N LEU A 237 -6.47 -16.38 -3.70
CA LEU A 237 -6.12 -15.01 -3.35
C LEU A 237 -4.80 -15.01 -2.57
N ASN A 238 -3.81 -14.30 -3.04
CA ASN A 238 -2.51 -14.12 -2.39
C ASN A 238 -2.61 -13.28 -1.11
N TYR A 239 -3.34 -13.77 -0.11
CA TYR A 239 -3.36 -13.20 1.23
C TYR A 239 -2.10 -13.58 2.01
N THR A 240 -1.78 -12.82 3.05
CA THR A 240 -0.85 -13.32 4.08
C THR A 240 -1.48 -14.52 4.77
N SER A 241 -0.68 -15.44 5.32
CA SER A 241 -1.20 -16.63 6.01
C SER A 241 -2.19 -16.28 7.13
N LEU A 242 -1.98 -15.18 7.85
CA LEU A 242 -2.90 -14.67 8.88
C LEU A 242 -4.22 -14.16 8.31
N ASP A 243 -4.18 -13.51 7.16
CA ASP A 243 -5.36 -12.96 6.51
C ASP A 243 -6.18 -14.06 5.84
N GLU A 244 -5.51 -15.08 5.29
CA GLU A 244 -6.14 -16.27 4.75
C GLU A 244 -6.88 -17.04 5.84
N ASP A 245 -6.22 -17.34 6.97
CA ASP A 245 -6.82 -17.99 8.12
C ASP A 245 -8.02 -17.20 8.67
N PHE A 246 -7.87 -15.87 8.76
CA PHE A 246 -8.94 -15.00 9.22
C PHE A 246 -10.18 -15.09 8.32
N ILE A 247 -10.02 -14.98 7.00
CA ILE A 247 -11.14 -15.05 6.04
C ILE A 247 -11.78 -16.43 6.05
N GLN A 248 -10.99 -17.51 6.12
CA GLN A 248 -11.51 -18.88 6.21
C GLN A 248 -12.34 -19.07 7.46
N ARG A 249 -11.85 -18.65 8.63
CA ARG A 249 -12.60 -18.68 9.88
C ARG A 249 -13.86 -17.83 9.84
N ALA A 250 -13.81 -16.66 9.22
CA ALA A 250 -14.96 -15.78 9.07
C ALA A 250 -16.06 -16.42 8.20
N ILE A 251 -15.69 -17.04 7.08
CA ILE A 251 -16.63 -17.78 6.23
C ILE A 251 -17.21 -18.99 6.99
N HIS A 252 -16.38 -19.73 7.68
CA HIS A 252 -16.80 -20.90 8.48
C HIS A 252 -17.77 -20.50 9.59
N CYS A 253 -17.49 -19.42 10.31
CA CYS A 253 -18.35 -18.88 11.35
C CYS A 253 -19.75 -18.54 10.81
N VAL A 254 -19.85 -17.83 9.69
CA VAL A 254 -21.16 -17.51 9.06
C VAL A 254 -21.87 -18.78 8.58
N ASN A 255 -21.14 -19.76 8.03
CA ASN A 255 -21.73 -21.01 7.58
C ASN A 255 -22.29 -21.86 8.75
N ASN A 256 -21.66 -21.82 9.93
CA ASN A 256 -22.17 -22.51 11.13
C ASN A 256 -23.48 -21.89 11.65
N HIS A 257 -23.72 -20.61 11.34
CA HIS A 257 -24.95 -19.86 11.68
C HIS A 257 -25.81 -19.57 10.45
N LEU A 258 -25.71 -20.42 9.42
CA LEU A 258 -26.35 -20.15 8.14
C LEU A 258 -27.87 -20.00 8.26
N GLU A 259 -28.51 -20.88 9.02
CA GLU A 259 -29.98 -20.92 9.20
C GLU A 259 -30.48 -19.94 10.27
N ASP A 260 -29.57 -19.38 11.09
CA ASP A 260 -29.95 -18.48 12.18
C ASP A 260 -30.15 -17.03 11.69
N PRO A 261 -31.40 -16.54 11.56
CA PRO A 261 -31.66 -15.18 11.09
C PRO A 261 -31.28 -14.11 12.13
N THR A 262 -31.04 -14.50 13.38
CA THR A 262 -30.69 -13.58 14.48
C THR A 262 -29.18 -13.38 14.61
N PHE A 263 -28.37 -14.16 13.90
CA PHE A 263 -26.91 -14.02 13.90
C PHE A 263 -26.49 -12.63 13.42
N ASP A 264 -25.98 -11.83 14.36
CA ASP A 264 -25.66 -10.44 14.16
C ASP A 264 -24.15 -10.14 14.21
N GLN A 265 -23.79 -8.86 14.04
CA GLN A 265 -22.40 -8.38 14.07
C GLN A 265 -21.73 -8.56 15.43
N ALA A 266 -22.50 -8.57 16.54
CA ALA A 266 -21.95 -8.70 17.87
C ALA A 266 -21.56 -10.15 18.12
N GLN A 267 -22.45 -11.09 17.81
CA GLN A 267 -22.19 -12.53 17.90
C GLN A 267 -21.03 -12.93 16.98
N PHE A 268 -20.99 -12.37 15.76
CA PHE A 268 -19.90 -12.63 14.82
C PHE A 268 -18.55 -12.17 15.37
N ALA A 269 -18.46 -10.96 15.93
CA ALA A 269 -17.22 -10.46 16.53
C ALA A 269 -16.77 -11.30 17.73
N ASP A 270 -17.72 -11.74 18.55
CA ASP A 270 -17.47 -12.58 19.74
C ASP A 270 -16.89 -13.95 19.32
N GLU A 271 -17.50 -14.62 18.34
CA GLU A 271 -17.00 -15.92 17.84
C GLU A 271 -15.65 -15.82 17.15
N MET A 272 -15.41 -14.71 16.43
CA MET A 272 -14.11 -14.42 15.83
C MET A 272 -13.06 -14.00 16.88
N ARG A 273 -13.45 -13.83 18.16
CA ARG A 273 -12.61 -13.36 19.26
C ARG A 273 -11.89 -12.05 18.93
N THR A 274 -12.64 -11.10 18.40
CA THR A 274 -12.11 -9.80 17.99
C THR A 274 -13.09 -8.68 18.33
N SER A 275 -12.64 -7.43 18.30
CA SER A 275 -13.53 -6.29 18.46
C SER A 275 -14.40 -6.09 17.22
N LYS A 276 -15.59 -5.48 17.37
CA LYS A 276 -16.45 -5.11 16.22
C LYS A 276 -15.72 -4.21 15.24
N SER A 277 -14.87 -3.32 15.75
CA SER A 277 -14.07 -2.40 14.94
C SER A 277 -13.04 -3.16 14.12
N THR A 278 -12.26 -4.04 14.75
CA THR A 278 -11.26 -4.88 14.09
C THR A 278 -11.90 -5.79 13.03
N LEU A 279 -13.02 -6.44 13.37
CA LEU A 279 -13.78 -7.27 12.42
C LEU A 279 -14.23 -6.45 11.20
N TYR A 280 -14.78 -5.26 11.42
CA TYR A 280 -15.22 -4.38 10.35
C TYR A 280 -14.04 -3.96 9.45
N LYS A 281 -12.95 -3.43 10.04
CA LYS A 281 -11.76 -2.97 9.29
C LYS A 281 -11.16 -4.10 8.45
N LYS A 282 -11.02 -5.27 9.05
CA LYS A 282 -10.46 -6.44 8.42
C LYS A 282 -11.30 -6.94 7.24
N LEU A 283 -12.61 -7.13 7.44
CA LEU A 283 -13.53 -7.55 6.38
C LEU A 283 -13.63 -6.49 5.28
N LYS A 284 -13.61 -5.21 5.63
CA LYS A 284 -13.62 -4.12 4.66
C LYS A 284 -12.37 -4.12 3.80
N SER A 285 -11.21 -4.38 4.39
CA SER A 285 -9.94 -4.42 3.67
C SER A 285 -9.81 -5.68 2.80
N LEU A 286 -10.10 -6.87 3.34
CA LEU A 286 -9.89 -8.14 2.65
C LEU A 286 -10.99 -8.48 1.65
N ALA A 287 -12.26 -8.24 2.00
CA ALA A 287 -13.41 -8.60 1.20
C ALA A 287 -14.14 -7.40 0.54
N GLY A 288 -13.75 -6.16 0.86
CA GLY A 288 -14.45 -4.96 0.40
C GLY A 288 -15.84 -4.77 1.01
N LEU A 289 -16.23 -5.56 2.01
CA LEU A 289 -17.57 -5.63 2.58
C LEU A 289 -17.57 -5.20 4.05
N ASN A 290 -18.60 -4.46 4.46
CA ASN A 290 -18.87 -4.30 5.89
C ASN A 290 -19.40 -5.61 6.48
N THR A 291 -19.40 -5.74 7.81
CA THR A 291 -19.73 -6.97 8.52
C THR A 291 -21.11 -7.55 8.12
N SER A 292 -22.16 -6.72 8.07
CA SER A 292 -23.50 -7.18 7.66
C SER A 292 -23.56 -7.60 6.19
N SER A 293 -22.85 -6.89 5.32
CA SER A 293 -22.77 -7.24 3.90
C SER A 293 -21.97 -8.52 3.68
N PHE A 294 -20.95 -8.80 4.51
CA PHE A 294 -20.18 -10.02 4.46
C PHE A 294 -21.04 -11.22 4.84
N ILE A 295 -21.77 -11.18 5.98
CA ILE A 295 -22.73 -12.23 6.38
C ILE A 295 -23.71 -12.49 5.24
N ARG A 296 -24.30 -11.45 4.68
CA ARG A 296 -25.25 -11.57 3.58
C ARG A 296 -24.64 -12.20 2.32
N ASN A 297 -23.44 -11.77 1.91
CA ASN A 297 -22.73 -12.31 0.74
C ASN A 297 -22.43 -13.82 0.92
N VAL A 298 -21.95 -14.26 2.08
CA VAL A 298 -21.70 -15.67 2.37
C VAL A 298 -23.00 -16.48 2.32
N ARG A 299 -24.11 -15.96 2.88
CA ARG A 299 -25.43 -16.60 2.82
C ARG A 299 -25.96 -16.74 1.40
N LEU A 300 -25.79 -15.70 0.56
CA LEU A 300 -26.20 -15.74 -0.84
C LEU A 300 -25.37 -16.75 -1.66
N LYS A 301 -24.07 -16.84 -1.39
CA LYS A 301 -23.20 -17.86 -2.01
C LYS A 301 -23.56 -19.28 -1.56
N ALA A 302 -23.95 -19.46 -0.31
CA ALA A 302 -24.46 -20.74 0.19
C ALA A 302 -25.78 -21.10 -0.50
N ALA A 303 -26.65 -20.13 -0.78
CA ALA A 303 -27.87 -20.37 -1.55
C ALA A 303 -27.57 -20.86 -2.98
N CYS A 304 -26.56 -20.30 -3.65
CA CYS A 304 -26.12 -20.79 -4.96
C CYS A 304 -25.68 -22.26 -4.89
N ARG A 305 -24.84 -22.62 -3.92
CA ARG A 305 -24.40 -24.02 -3.72
C ARG A 305 -25.56 -24.98 -3.49
N ILE A 306 -26.53 -24.59 -2.64
CA ILE A 306 -27.73 -25.41 -2.39
C ILE A 306 -28.56 -25.57 -3.67
N MET A 307 -28.67 -24.53 -4.51
CA MET A 307 -29.35 -24.62 -5.79
C MET A 307 -28.63 -25.56 -6.77
N GLU A 308 -27.31 -25.49 -6.83
CA GLU A 308 -26.47 -26.37 -7.66
C GLU A 308 -26.58 -27.84 -7.24
N GLU A 309 -26.59 -28.11 -5.91
CA GLU A 309 -26.71 -29.47 -5.38
C GLU A 309 -28.12 -30.09 -5.55
N LYS A 310 -29.16 -29.30 -5.33
CA LYS A 310 -30.57 -29.81 -5.33
C LYS A 310 -31.30 -29.67 -6.64
N GLY A 311 -30.74 -28.95 -7.59
CA GLY A 311 -31.35 -28.76 -8.93
C GLY A 311 -32.70 -28.01 -8.90
N THR A 312 -33.59 -28.36 -9.79
CA THR A 312 -34.92 -27.71 -9.98
C THR A 312 -35.91 -27.94 -8.83
N ASN A 313 -35.59 -28.81 -7.87
CA ASN A 313 -36.49 -29.16 -6.76
C ASN A 313 -36.42 -28.17 -5.57
N VAL A 314 -35.80 -26.99 -5.73
CA VAL A 314 -35.67 -26.00 -4.67
C VAL A 314 -36.75 -24.93 -4.77
N ARG A 315 -37.54 -24.76 -3.72
CA ARG A 315 -38.45 -23.62 -3.60
C ARG A 315 -37.69 -22.41 -3.07
N VAL A 316 -37.78 -21.28 -3.79
CA VAL A 316 -37.07 -20.04 -3.39
C VAL A 316 -37.39 -19.59 -1.97
N SER A 317 -38.63 -19.79 -1.50
CA SER A 317 -39.01 -19.47 -0.13
C SER A 317 -38.34 -20.36 0.91
N GLU A 318 -38.25 -21.66 0.68
CA GLU A 318 -37.59 -22.61 1.56
C GLU A 318 -36.06 -22.33 1.58
N LEU A 319 -35.50 -22.04 0.43
CA LEU A 319 -34.09 -21.65 0.32
C LEU A 319 -33.76 -20.38 1.10
N ALA A 320 -34.62 -19.36 1.03
CA ALA A 320 -34.42 -18.13 1.78
C ALA A 320 -34.32 -18.41 3.30
N TYR A 321 -35.21 -19.23 3.85
CA TYR A 321 -35.15 -19.61 5.27
C TYR A 321 -33.93 -20.48 5.59
N ALA A 322 -33.59 -21.43 4.73
CA ALA A 322 -32.43 -22.31 4.91
C ALA A 322 -31.10 -21.56 4.93
N VAL A 323 -31.03 -20.35 4.37
CA VAL A 323 -29.85 -19.48 4.40
C VAL A 323 -30.04 -18.25 5.32
N GLY A 324 -30.96 -18.32 6.28
CA GLY A 324 -31.10 -17.36 7.38
C GLY A 324 -31.73 -16.02 6.98
N PHE A 325 -32.56 -15.96 5.93
CA PHE A 325 -33.38 -14.80 5.64
C PHE A 325 -34.80 -14.97 6.18
N ASN A 326 -35.30 -14.00 6.91
CA ASN A 326 -36.67 -14.00 7.46
C ASN A 326 -37.74 -13.69 6.41
N ASP A 327 -37.36 -13.04 5.30
CA ASP A 327 -38.28 -12.64 4.25
C ASP A 327 -37.75 -13.08 2.86
N PRO A 328 -38.47 -14.00 2.15
CA PRO A 328 -38.12 -14.45 0.82
C PRO A 328 -38.10 -13.33 -0.25
N LYS A 329 -38.89 -12.26 -0.07
CA LYS A 329 -38.87 -11.11 -0.99
C LYS A 329 -37.59 -10.32 -0.83
N TYR A 330 -37.18 -10.09 0.42
CA TYR A 330 -35.93 -9.44 0.73
C TYR A 330 -34.72 -10.27 0.25
N PHE A 331 -34.75 -11.60 0.46
CA PHE A 331 -33.75 -12.51 -0.10
C PHE A 331 -33.63 -12.35 -1.63
N SER A 332 -34.77 -12.43 -2.37
CA SER A 332 -34.76 -12.30 -3.83
C SER A 332 -34.22 -10.95 -4.31
N SER A 333 -34.55 -9.87 -3.58
CA SER A 333 -34.01 -8.53 -3.86
C SER A 333 -32.49 -8.47 -3.65
N CYS A 334 -31.99 -9.04 -2.55
CA CYS A 334 -30.56 -9.12 -2.27
C CYS A 334 -29.82 -9.97 -3.29
N PHE A 335 -30.39 -11.11 -3.65
CA PHE A 335 -29.83 -12.01 -4.65
C PHE A 335 -29.73 -11.34 -6.02
N LYS A 336 -30.80 -10.67 -6.47
CA LYS A 336 -30.80 -9.91 -7.73
C LYS A 336 -29.76 -8.80 -7.74
N LYS A 337 -29.60 -8.09 -6.61
CA LYS A 337 -28.58 -7.04 -6.48
C LYS A 337 -27.15 -7.57 -6.53
N GLU A 338 -26.93 -8.79 -6.02
CA GLU A 338 -25.58 -9.40 -5.96
C GLU A 338 -25.19 -10.08 -7.27
N PHE A 339 -26.13 -10.77 -7.93
CA PHE A 339 -25.85 -11.62 -9.10
C PHE A 339 -26.51 -11.13 -10.40
N ASP A 340 -27.15 -9.94 -10.39
CA ASP A 340 -27.88 -9.34 -11.52
C ASP A 340 -29.00 -10.22 -12.10
N MET A 341 -29.47 -11.24 -11.34
CA MET A 341 -30.56 -12.14 -11.75
C MET A 341 -31.38 -12.60 -10.54
N LEU A 342 -32.62 -13.03 -10.79
CA LEU A 342 -33.47 -13.61 -9.73
C LEU A 342 -32.99 -15.02 -9.37
N PRO A 343 -33.27 -15.52 -8.13
CA PRO A 343 -32.98 -16.91 -7.77
C PRO A 343 -33.60 -17.94 -8.71
N SER A 344 -34.83 -17.69 -9.22
CA SER A 344 -35.48 -18.56 -10.20
C SER A 344 -34.75 -18.59 -11.55
N GLU A 345 -34.28 -17.42 -12.01
CA GLU A 345 -33.51 -17.32 -13.26
C GLU A 345 -32.15 -18.02 -13.14
N TYR A 346 -31.54 -17.95 -11.92
CA TYR A 346 -30.30 -18.67 -11.64
C TYR A 346 -30.50 -20.19 -11.75
N ILE A 347 -31.60 -20.73 -11.15
CA ILE A 347 -31.95 -22.13 -11.23
C ILE A 347 -32.15 -22.56 -12.71
N GLU A 348 -32.87 -21.79 -13.49
CA GLU A 348 -33.12 -22.09 -14.91
C GLU A 348 -31.84 -22.08 -15.75
N ARG A 349 -30.97 -21.10 -15.52
CA ARG A 349 -29.78 -20.89 -16.36
C ARG A 349 -28.65 -21.86 -16.08
N PHE A 350 -28.41 -22.21 -14.79
CA PHE A 350 -27.24 -23.01 -14.38
C PHE A 350 -27.57 -24.51 -14.25
N ILE A 351 -28.84 -24.88 -14.06
CA ILE A 351 -29.22 -26.28 -13.88
C ILE A 351 -29.71 -26.94 -15.17
N GLN A 352 -30.17 -26.16 -16.15
CA GLN A 352 -30.48 -26.70 -17.49
C GLN A 352 -29.24 -26.98 -18.37
N ASN A 353 -28.04 -26.58 -17.92
CA ASN A 353 -26.77 -26.78 -18.63
C ASN A 353 -25.92 -27.94 -18.04
N VAL A 354 -26.45 -28.73 -17.14
CA VAL A 354 -25.90 -29.99 -16.63
C VAL A 354 -26.78 -31.14 -17.06
#